data_bfbadfc15242d4964c1eaaa47f30bae4
#
_entry.id   bfbadfc15242d4964c1eaaa47f30bae4
#
_cell.length_a   1.000
_cell.length_b   1.000
_cell.length_c   1.000
_cell.angle_alpha   90.00
_cell.angle_beta   90.00
_cell.angle_gamma   90.00
#
_symmetry.space_group_name_H-M   'P 1'
#
loop_
_entity.id
_entity.type
_entity.pdbx_description
1 polymer ?
#
loop_
_entity_poly.entity_id
_entity_poly.type
_entity_poly.pdbx_seq_one_letter_code
_entity_poly.pdbx_strand_id
1 'polypeptide(L)'
;VNDGRKRKVWKSMSIPYTQNAREVLRLAEEAAKENGSGYVGTEHLLLGMIREQAGVASQVLKNNGITEEKLKDMISSLRLEEGKTAVMDRDGYTPRLRDILDGAMELAEEQYHVKELGTEFFLLATILERQNVALKLMEAAGANVPKIYFETLAAMGVNLQEHRQDLTGDPQQGQD
;
A
#
# COMPACT_ATOMS: atom_id res chain seq x y z
N VAL A 1 -1.40 33.12 2.30
CA VAL A 1 -0.32 32.84 1.95
C VAL A 1 0.34 31.58 2.48
N ASN A 2 0.06 31.19 3.66
CA ASN A 2 0.52 29.90 4.18
C ASN A 2 -0.51 28.82 3.95
N ASP A 3 -1.39 29.05 3.04
CA ASP A 3 -2.58 28.23 2.88
C ASP A 3 -2.29 26.83 2.41
N GLY A 4 -1.27 26.66 1.59
CA GLY A 4 -0.93 25.34 1.09
C GLY A 4 -0.53 24.38 2.20
N ARG A 5 0.25 24.85 3.14
CA ARG A 5 0.67 24.02 4.28
C ARG A 5 -0.51 23.69 5.20
N LYS A 6 -1.32 24.69 5.47
CA LYS A 6 -2.51 24.47 6.30
C LYS A 6 -3.47 23.49 5.65
N ARG A 7 -3.66 23.61 4.34
CA ARG A 7 -4.52 22.69 3.63
C ARG A 7 -4.02 21.26 3.67
N LYS A 8 -2.71 21.08 3.53
CA LYS A 8 -2.12 19.75 3.63
C LYS A 8 -2.35 19.12 4.99
N VAL A 9 -2.15 19.90 6.04
CA VAL A 9 -2.39 19.42 7.39
C VAL A 9 -3.86 19.05 7.58
N TRP A 10 -4.75 19.89 7.12
CA TRP A 10 -6.18 19.61 7.19
C TRP A 10 -6.54 18.33 6.46
N LYS A 11 -6.04 18.16 5.24
CA LYS A 11 -6.35 16.96 4.47
C LYS A 11 -5.85 15.70 5.14
N SER A 12 -4.63 15.73 5.67
CA SER A 12 -4.09 14.55 6.33
C SER A 12 -4.81 14.19 7.61
N MET A 13 -5.60 15.11 8.15
CA MET A 13 -6.36 14.89 9.37
C MET A 13 -7.86 14.70 9.11
N SER A 14 -8.29 14.80 7.84
CA SER A 14 -9.72 14.88 7.54
C SER A 14 -10.44 13.55 7.62
N ILE A 15 -9.78 12.43 7.34
CA ILE A 15 -10.43 11.13 7.47
C ILE A 15 -9.57 10.17 8.28
N PRO A 16 -10.23 9.36 9.11
CA PRO A 16 -9.52 8.35 9.89
C PRO A 16 -9.30 7.08 9.08
N TYR A 17 -8.40 6.25 9.56
CA TYR A 17 -8.29 4.88 9.08
C TYR A 17 -9.44 4.04 9.63
N THR A 18 -9.90 3.06 8.87
CA THR A 18 -10.81 2.05 9.41
C THR A 18 -10.07 1.23 10.48
N GLN A 19 -10.82 0.49 11.27
CA GLN A 19 -10.22 -0.41 12.25
C GLN A 19 -9.29 -1.42 11.57
N ASN A 20 -9.70 -1.96 10.43
CA ASN A 20 -8.87 -2.93 9.71
C ASN A 20 -7.58 -2.29 9.20
N ALA A 21 -7.65 -1.05 8.72
CA ALA A 21 -6.45 -0.34 8.25
C ALA A 21 -5.49 -0.06 9.42
N ARG A 22 -6.01 0.35 10.57
CA ARG A 22 -5.17 0.53 11.75
C ARG A 22 -4.50 -0.78 12.16
N GLU A 23 -5.23 -1.88 12.07
CA GLU A 23 -4.67 -3.18 12.41
C GLU A 23 -3.57 -3.58 11.42
N VAL A 24 -3.73 -3.27 10.13
CA VAL A 24 -2.67 -3.51 9.14
C VAL A 24 -1.37 -2.81 9.55
N LEU A 25 -1.47 -1.54 9.95
CA LEU A 25 -0.27 -0.79 10.36
C LEU A 25 0.35 -1.37 11.63
N ARG A 26 -0.48 -1.75 12.60
CA ARG A 26 0.02 -2.40 13.81
C ARG A 26 0.76 -3.69 13.47
N LEU A 27 0.18 -4.50 12.60
CA LEU A 27 0.79 -5.76 12.20
C LEU A 27 2.04 -5.55 11.35
N ALA A 28 2.09 -4.47 10.57
CA ALA A 28 3.31 -4.11 9.84
C ALA A 28 4.45 -3.79 10.80
N GLU A 29 4.16 -3.02 11.84
CA GLU A 29 5.17 -2.69 12.84
C GLU A 29 5.62 -3.92 13.61
N GLU A 30 4.68 -4.82 13.90
CA GLU A 30 5.00 -6.09 14.55
C GLU A 30 5.92 -6.95 13.67
N ALA A 31 5.61 -7.05 12.38
CA ALA A 31 6.44 -7.82 11.45
C ALA A 31 7.85 -7.25 11.36
N ALA A 32 7.98 -5.93 11.36
CA ALA A 32 9.29 -5.28 11.33
C ALA A 32 10.10 -5.64 12.58
N LYS A 33 9.47 -5.65 13.74
CA LYS A 33 10.13 -6.04 14.99
C LYS A 33 10.57 -7.49 14.96
N GLU A 34 9.71 -8.38 14.50
CA GLU A 34 10.02 -9.80 14.39
C GLU A 34 11.23 -10.04 13.48
N ASN A 35 11.32 -9.26 12.42
CA ASN A 35 12.43 -9.38 11.48
C ASN A 35 13.71 -8.70 11.96
N GLY A 36 13.64 -7.93 13.04
CA GLY A 36 14.78 -7.19 13.54
C GLY A 36 15.31 -6.15 12.57
N SER A 37 14.43 -5.60 11.75
CA SER A 37 14.85 -4.72 10.64
C SER A 37 15.23 -3.32 11.08
N GLY A 38 14.73 -2.85 12.21
CA GLY A 38 15.02 -1.49 12.67
C GLY A 38 14.30 -0.41 11.90
N TYR A 39 13.43 -0.78 10.97
CA TYR A 39 12.62 0.14 10.18
C TYR A 39 11.33 -0.57 9.78
N VAL A 40 10.32 0.20 9.37
CA VAL A 40 9.10 -0.35 8.79
C VAL A 40 9.07 0.06 7.33
N GLY A 41 9.18 -0.90 6.45
CA GLY A 41 9.19 -0.67 5.02
C GLY A 41 7.94 -1.19 4.34
N THR A 42 7.93 -1.09 3.02
CA THR A 42 6.75 -1.52 2.25
C THR A 42 6.53 -3.03 2.33
N GLU A 43 7.60 -3.80 2.49
CA GLU A 43 7.47 -5.25 2.70
C GLU A 43 6.70 -5.56 3.99
N HIS A 44 6.88 -4.74 5.01
CA HIS A 44 6.16 -4.92 6.27
C HIS A 44 4.69 -4.51 6.13
N LEU A 45 4.42 -3.48 5.33
CA LEU A 45 3.03 -3.14 5.00
C LEU A 45 2.34 -4.31 4.31
N LEU A 46 3.03 -4.95 3.36
CA LEU A 46 2.48 -6.11 2.67
C LEU A 46 2.17 -7.24 3.67
N LEU A 47 3.09 -7.52 4.58
CA LEU A 47 2.84 -8.52 5.61
C LEU A 47 1.67 -8.14 6.51
N GLY A 48 1.56 -6.86 6.85
CA GLY A 48 0.43 -6.37 7.64
C GLY A 48 -0.90 -6.61 6.94
N MET A 49 -0.94 -6.34 5.64
CA MET A 49 -2.15 -6.59 4.86
C MET A 49 -2.52 -8.08 4.85
N ILE A 50 -1.52 -8.95 4.72
CA ILE A 50 -1.76 -10.39 4.70
C ILE A 50 -2.24 -10.90 6.06
N ARG A 51 -1.63 -10.43 7.12
CA ARG A 51 -1.92 -10.90 8.49
C ARG A 51 -3.26 -10.43 9.02
N GLU A 52 -3.76 -9.32 8.54
CA GLU A 52 -4.98 -8.72 9.09
C GLU A 52 -6.23 -9.58 8.85
N GLN A 53 -6.35 -10.19 7.70
CA GLN A 53 -7.32 -11.24 7.34
C GLN A 53 -8.78 -10.83 7.15
N ALA A 54 -9.20 -9.64 7.52
CA ALA A 54 -10.61 -9.25 7.42
C ALA A 54 -10.89 -8.24 6.30
N GLY A 55 -9.93 -7.39 5.97
CA GLY A 55 -10.15 -6.32 5.00
C GLY A 55 -10.05 -6.78 3.56
N VAL A 56 -10.37 -5.88 2.66
CA VAL A 56 -10.34 -6.14 1.22
C VAL A 56 -8.94 -6.53 0.77
N ALA A 57 -7.91 -5.81 1.22
CA ALA A 57 -6.55 -6.10 0.80
C ALA A 57 -6.15 -7.54 1.11
N SER A 58 -6.44 -7.98 2.32
CA SER A 58 -6.11 -9.34 2.73
C SER A 58 -6.81 -10.38 1.86
N GLN A 59 -8.09 -10.17 1.58
CA GLN A 59 -8.86 -11.10 0.78
C GLN A 59 -8.35 -11.18 -0.65
N VAL A 60 -8.07 -10.04 -1.26
CA VAL A 60 -7.57 -10.03 -2.63
C VAL A 60 -6.20 -10.69 -2.72
N LEU A 61 -5.30 -10.37 -1.79
CA LEU A 61 -3.97 -10.98 -1.77
C LEU A 61 -4.05 -12.48 -1.61
N LYS A 62 -4.88 -12.94 -0.67
CA LYS A 62 -5.07 -14.36 -0.43
C LYS A 62 -5.63 -15.07 -1.67
N ASN A 63 -6.62 -14.47 -2.31
CA ASN A 63 -7.24 -15.05 -3.50
C ASN A 63 -6.24 -15.16 -4.67
N ASN A 64 -5.18 -14.38 -4.63
CA ASN A 64 -4.15 -14.40 -5.65
C ASN A 64 -2.89 -15.14 -5.21
N GLY A 65 -2.98 -15.89 -4.14
CA GLY A 65 -1.89 -16.76 -3.71
C GLY A 65 -0.73 -16.04 -3.03
N ILE A 66 -0.92 -14.80 -2.62
CA ILE A 66 0.13 -14.06 -1.91
C ILE A 66 -0.04 -14.34 -0.43
N THR A 67 0.85 -15.17 0.11
CA THR A 67 0.81 -15.59 1.51
C THR A 67 2.14 -15.27 2.18
N GLU A 68 2.10 -15.18 3.50
CA GLU A 68 3.31 -14.89 4.25
C GLU A 68 4.36 -15.97 4.04
N GLU A 69 3.95 -17.24 3.96
CA GLU A 69 4.87 -18.34 3.78
C GLU A 69 5.68 -18.21 2.49
N LYS A 70 5.01 -17.81 1.39
CA LYS A 70 5.69 -17.61 0.12
C LYS A 70 6.74 -16.50 0.18
N LEU A 71 6.46 -15.46 0.96
CA LEU A 71 7.31 -14.27 0.99
C LEU A 71 8.42 -14.33 2.01
N LYS A 72 8.33 -15.24 2.95
CA LYS A 72 9.21 -15.27 4.13
C LYS A 72 10.71 -15.27 3.79
N ASP A 73 11.12 -16.18 2.93
CA ASP A 73 12.54 -16.26 2.55
C ASP A 73 12.98 -15.07 1.71
N MET A 74 12.10 -14.59 0.84
CA MET A 74 12.39 -13.43 0.01
C MET A 74 12.62 -12.19 0.85
N ILE A 75 11.78 -11.99 1.87
CA ILE A 75 11.88 -10.84 2.75
C ILE A 75 13.18 -10.86 3.52
N SER A 76 13.57 -12.03 4.02
CA SER A 76 14.83 -12.17 4.75
C SER A 76 16.03 -11.78 3.89
N SER A 77 15.99 -12.10 2.62
CA SER A 77 17.08 -11.77 1.71
C SER A 77 17.14 -10.28 1.39
N LEU A 78 15.99 -9.63 1.32
CA LEU A 78 15.91 -8.23 0.88
C LEU A 78 16.14 -7.22 1.98
N ARG A 79 15.90 -7.57 3.23
CA ARG A 79 15.95 -6.62 4.33
C ARG A 79 17.29 -5.92 4.50
N LEU A 80 18.36 -6.48 3.95
CA LEU A 80 19.69 -5.92 4.11
C LEU A 80 19.96 -4.73 3.21
N GLU A 81 19.14 -4.48 2.22
CA GLU A 81 19.44 -3.43 1.25
C GLU A 81 18.61 -2.18 1.41
N GLU A 82 17.31 -2.33 1.68
CA GLU A 82 16.44 -1.17 1.65
C GLU A 82 16.63 -0.24 2.83
N GLY A 83 16.82 -0.76 4.02
CA GLY A 83 16.86 0.07 5.23
C GLY A 83 18.18 0.75 5.51
N LYS A 84 19.25 0.41 4.80
CA LYS A 84 20.59 0.88 5.16
C LYS A 84 20.85 2.34 4.93
N THR A 85 20.30 2.90 3.87
CA THR A 85 20.61 4.27 3.47
C THR A 85 19.41 5.21 3.61
N ALA A 86 18.24 4.68 3.90
CA ALA A 86 17.03 5.50 4.01
C ALA A 86 16.99 6.22 5.36
N VAL A 87 16.50 7.45 5.35
CA VAL A 87 16.25 8.22 6.57
C VAL A 87 14.80 7.97 6.98
N MET A 88 14.60 7.34 8.13
CA MET A 88 13.28 7.01 8.62
C MET A 88 12.57 8.23 9.16
N ASP A 89 11.24 8.21 9.10
CA ASP A 89 10.48 9.27 9.74
C ASP A 89 10.38 8.99 11.26
N ARG A 90 9.63 9.83 11.95
CA ARG A 90 9.48 9.76 13.39
C ARG A 90 8.88 8.43 13.86
N ASP A 91 8.09 7.78 13.03
CA ASP A 91 7.46 6.50 13.33
C ASP A 91 8.35 5.31 12.95
N GLY A 92 9.51 5.57 12.38
CA GLY A 92 10.41 4.52 11.93
C GLY A 92 10.06 4.00 10.54
N TYR A 93 9.25 4.72 9.79
CA TYR A 93 8.81 4.31 8.46
C TYR A 93 9.78 4.79 7.40
N THR A 94 10.02 3.95 6.40
CA THR A 94 10.86 4.37 5.27
C THR A 94 10.15 5.44 4.45
N PRO A 95 10.92 6.25 3.71
CA PRO A 95 10.30 7.24 2.81
C PRO A 95 9.32 6.62 1.83
N ARG A 96 9.63 5.44 1.32
CA ARG A 96 8.75 4.78 0.35
C ARG A 96 7.44 4.36 1.00
N LEU A 97 7.49 3.85 2.23
CA LEU A 97 6.27 3.52 2.96
C LEU A 97 5.43 4.78 3.20
N ARG A 98 6.09 5.87 3.58
CA ARG A 98 5.38 7.13 3.80
C ARG A 98 4.70 7.61 2.51
N ASP A 99 5.38 7.47 1.38
CA ASP A 99 4.80 7.84 0.08
C ASP A 99 3.53 7.03 -0.21
N ILE A 100 3.56 5.73 0.08
CA ILE A 100 2.39 4.87 -0.13
C ILE A 100 1.24 5.31 0.77
N LEU A 101 1.52 5.58 2.04
CA LEU A 101 0.46 5.99 2.96
C LEU A 101 -0.13 7.35 2.58
N ASP A 102 0.71 8.27 2.15
CA ASP A 102 0.23 9.58 1.68
C ASP A 102 -0.59 9.42 0.40
N GLY A 103 -0.14 8.57 -0.50
CA GLY A 103 -0.88 8.28 -1.74
C GLY A 103 -2.22 7.63 -1.46
N ALA A 104 -2.26 6.72 -0.48
CA ALA A 104 -3.52 6.08 -0.08
C ALA A 104 -4.51 7.11 0.46
N MET A 105 -4.02 8.05 1.28
CA MET A 105 -4.87 9.11 1.81
C MET A 105 -5.41 10.00 0.70
N GLU A 106 -4.55 10.36 -0.23
CA GLU A 106 -4.95 11.19 -1.37
C GLU A 106 -6.02 10.49 -2.22
N LEU A 107 -5.83 9.20 -2.50
CA LEU A 107 -6.85 8.43 -3.22
C LEU A 107 -8.17 8.43 -2.46
N ALA A 108 -8.13 8.15 -1.18
CA ALA A 108 -9.34 8.01 -0.38
C ALA A 108 -10.11 9.34 -0.29
N GLU A 109 -9.41 10.42 -0.04
CA GLU A 109 -10.04 11.72 0.14
C GLU A 109 -10.41 12.39 -1.18
N GLU A 110 -9.48 12.44 -2.11
CA GLU A 110 -9.64 13.29 -3.28
C GLU A 110 -10.24 12.58 -4.47
N GLN A 111 -9.94 11.31 -4.64
CA GLN A 111 -10.47 10.57 -5.79
C GLN A 111 -11.76 9.83 -5.46
N TYR A 112 -11.83 9.18 -4.31
CA TYR A 112 -12.98 8.34 -3.99
C TYR A 112 -13.91 8.96 -2.95
N HIS A 113 -13.51 10.04 -2.32
CA HIS A 113 -14.35 10.81 -1.39
C HIS A 113 -14.99 9.95 -0.30
N VAL A 114 -14.22 9.01 0.24
CA VAL A 114 -14.72 8.15 1.31
C VAL A 114 -14.52 8.83 2.67
N LYS A 115 -15.24 8.37 3.66
CA LYS A 115 -15.19 8.94 5.01
C LYS A 115 -14.14 8.28 5.89
N GLU A 116 -13.69 7.10 5.53
CA GLU A 116 -12.64 6.37 6.24
C GLU A 116 -11.74 5.67 5.23
N LEU A 117 -10.46 5.58 5.55
CA LEU A 117 -9.48 4.93 4.69
C LEU A 117 -9.39 3.45 5.06
N GLY A 118 -9.87 2.59 4.17
CA GLY A 118 -9.78 1.15 4.35
C GLY A 118 -8.53 0.55 3.75
N THR A 119 -8.34 -0.74 4.00
CA THR A 119 -7.13 -1.45 3.55
C THR A 119 -6.98 -1.49 2.04
N GLU A 120 -8.08 -1.41 1.30
CA GLU A 120 -8.04 -1.40 -0.16
C GLU A 120 -7.18 -0.26 -0.70
N PHE A 121 -7.17 0.88 -0.02
CA PHE A 121 -6.38 2.02 -0.46
C PHE A 121 -4.88 1.78 -0.26
N PHE A 122 -4.50 1.04 0.77
CA PHE A 122 -3.11 0.64 0.94
C PHE A 122 -2.64 -0.21 -0.24
N LEU A 123 -3.46 -1.15 -0.65
CA LEU A 123 -3.10 -2.04 -1.76
C LEU A 123 -3.05 -1.29 -3.08
N LEU A 124 -4.03 -0.44 -3.35
CA LEU A 124 -4.03 0.37 -4.57
C LEU A 124 -2.81 1.27 -4.62
N ALA A 125 -2.51 1.96 -3.53
CA ALA A 125 -1.36 2.88 -3.48
C ALA A 125 -0.04 2.13 -3.65
N THR A 126 0.07 0.93 -3.08
CA THR A 126 1.26 0.10 -3.23
C THR A 126 1.52 -0.20 -4.71
N ILE A 127 0.46 -0.55 -5.43
CA ILE A 127 0.58 -0.89 -6.85
C ILE A 127 0.87 0.35 -7.69
N LEU A 128 0.20 1.45 -7.40
CA LEU A 128 0.36 2.68 -8.18
C LEU A 128 1.72 3.34 -7.98
N GLU A 129 2.36 3.12 -6.83
CA GLU A 129 3.69 3.66 -6.57
C GLU A 129 4.75 3.05 -7.48
N ARG A 130 4.59 1.81 -7.89
CA ARG A 130 5.41 1.09 -8.89
C ARG A 130 6.84 0.72 -8.50
N GLN A 131 7.48 1.48 -7.63
CA GLN A 131 8.89 1.22 -7.29
C GLN A 131 9.03 1.01 -5.79
N ASN A 132 8.62 -0.15 -5.33
CA ASN A 132 8.73 -0.47 -3.92
C ASN A 132 8.96 -1.98 -3.75
N VAL A 133 9.44 -2.36 -2.57
CA VAL A 133 9.79 -3.75 -2.29
C VAL A 133 8.53 -4.63 -2.25
N ALA A 134 7.42 -4.11 -1.72
CA ALA A 134 6.18 -4.89 -1.66
C ALA A 134 5.76 -5.35 -3.06
N LEU A 135 5.80 -4.44 -4.03
CA LEU A 135 5.41 -4.78 -5.39
C LEU A 135 6.36 -5.80 -6.01
N LYS A 136 7.66 -5.63 -5.77
CA LYS A 136 8.65 -6.59 -6.26
C LYS A 136 8.43 -7.97 -5.67
N LEU A 137 8.07 -8.04 -4.41
CA LEU A 137 7.77 -9.32 -3.75
C LEU A 137 6.54 -9.98 -4.36
N MET A 138 5.51 -9.20 -4.63
CA MET A 138 4.30 -9.73 -5.26
C MET A 138 4.61 -10.30 -6.63
N GLU A 139 5.39 -9.58 -7.42
CA GLU A 139 5.79 -10.04 -8.75
C GLU A 139 6.67 -11.26 -8.70
N ALA A 140 7.63 -11.28 -7.77
CA ALA A 140 8.52 -12.43 -7.60
C ALA A 140 7.76 -13.67 -7.14
N ALA A 141 6.68 -13.49 -6.42
CA ALA A 141 5.81 -14.59 -5.98
C ALA A 141 4.89 -15.09 -7.10
N GLY A 142 4.98 -14.49 -8.28
CA GLY A 142 4.19 -14.92 -9.42
C GLY A 142 2.83 -14.27 -9.55
N ALA A 143 2.57 -13.21 -8.80
CA ALA A 143 1.27 -12.55 -8.82
C ALA A 143 1.05 -11.80 -10.12
N ASN A 144 -0.20 -11.81 -10.58
CA ASN A 144 -0.62 -10.96 -11.68
C ASN A 144 -1.08 -9.63 -11.06
N VAL A 145 -0.18 -8.65 -11.03
CA VAL A 145 -0.43 -7.38 -10.36
C VAL A 145 -1.61 -6.62 -10.97
N PRO A 146 -1.74 -6.51 -12.30
CA PRO A 146 -2.94 -5.87 -12.86
C PRO A 146 -4.24 -6.54 -12.41
N LYS A 147 -4.24 -7.87 -12.34
CA LYS A 147 -5.42 -8.58 -11.86
C LYS A 147 -5.75 -8.21 -10.41
N ILE A 148 -4.74 -8.15 -9.55
CA ILE A 148 -4.92 -7.75 -8.16
C ILE A 148 -5.49 -6.34 -8.08
N TYR A 149 -4.96 -5.43 -8.86
CA TYR A 149 -5.42 -4.05 -8.90
C TYR A 149 -6.91 -3.98 -9.26
N PHE A 150 -7.31 -4.63 -10.33
CA PHE A 150 -8.69 -4.57 -10.80
C PHE A 150 -9.64 -5.36 -9.89
N GLU A 151 -9.19 -6.42 -9.26
CA GLU A 151 -10.01 -7.11 -8.27
C GLU A 151 -10.27 -6.23 -7.04
N THR A 152 -9.27 -5.44 -6.66
CA THR A 152 -9.43 -4.51 -5.54
C THR A 152 -10.46 -3.44 -5.90
N LEU A 153 -10.36 -2.87 -7.11
CA LEU A 153 -11.34 -1.90 -7.57
C LEU A 153 -12.74 -2.50 -7.65
N ALA A 154 -12.85 -3.73 -8.13
CA ALA A 154 -14.14 -4.41 -8.21
C ALA A 154 -14.76 -4.59 -6.82
N ALA A 155 -13.94 -4.93 -5.83
CA ALA A 155 -14.42 -5.08 -4.45
C ALA A 155 -14.92 -3.76 -3.88
N MET A 156 -14.44 -2.64 -4.40
CA MET A 156 -14.90 -1.31 -4.00
C MET A 156 -16.15 -0.86 -4.75
N GLY A 157 -16.57 -1.63 -5.75
CA GLY A 157 -17.75 -1.30 -6.54
C GLY A 157 -17.53 -0.23 -7.59
N VAL A 158 -16.29 0.01 -8.00
CA VAL A 158 -16.01 1.06 -9.01
C VAL A 158 -16.11 0.50 -10.41
N ASN A 159 -16.31 1.39 -11.37
CA ASN A 159 -16.38 1.04 -12.79
C ASN A 159 -14.98 0.78 -13.33
N LEU A 160 -14.69 -0.46 -13.68
CA LEU A 160 -13.36 -0.85 -14.14
C LEU A 160 -12.96 -0.21 -15.45
N GLN A 161 -13.93 0.14 -16.28
CA GLN A 161 -13.65 0.78 -17.56
C GLN A 161 -12.95 2.11 -17.39
N GLU A 162 -13.31 2.84 -16.35
CA GLU A 162 -12.72 4.15 -16.06
C GLU A 162 -11.28 4.05 -15.60
N HIS A 163 -10.81 2.85 -15.25
CA HIS A 163 -9.50 2.65 -14.68
C HIS A 163 -8.55 1.84 -15.57
N ARG A 164 -8.95 1.60 -16.80
CA ARG A 164 -8.15 0.79 -17.72
C ARG A 164 -6.74 1.31 -17.94
N GLN A 165 -6.57 2.62 -17.86
CA GLN A 165 -5.29 3.26 -18.14
C GLN A 165 -4.41 3.45 -16.91
N ASP A 166 -4.91 3.12 -15.73
CA ASP A 166 -4.19 3.41 -14.49
C ASP A 166 -2.79 2.82 -14.44
N LEU A 167 -2.61 1.65 -15.03
CA LEU A 167 -1.34 0.93 -14.94
C LEU A 167 -0.44 1.08 -16.15
N THR A 168 -0.85 1.87 -17.14
CA THR A 168 -0.03 2.07 -18.34
C THR A 168 1.09 3.07 -18.13
N GLY A 169 0.91 4.00 -17.21
CA GLY A 169 1.93 5.01 -16.94
C GLY A 169 1.99 6.13 -17.96
N ASP A 170 1.18 6.09 -18.99
CA ASP A 170 1.15 7.12 -20.02
C ASP A 170 -0.25 7.71 -20.10
N PRO A 171 -0.45 8.89 -19.51
CA PRO A 171 -1.79 9.50 -19.50
C PRO A 171 -2.30 9.87 -20.88
N GLN A 172 -1.43 9.94 -21.87
CA GLN A 172 -1.86 10.31 -23.20
C GLN A 172 -2.47 9.16 -23.97
N GLN A 173 -2.15 7.94 -23.59
CA GLN A 173 -2.71 6.79 -24.27
C GLN A 173 -4.21 6.66 -24.08
N GLY A 174 -4.71 7.21 -23.01
CA GLY A 174 -6.14 7.15 -22.74
C GLY A 174 -6.99 8.04 -23.62
N GLN A 175 -6.37 8.88 -24.42
CA GLN A 175 -7.09 9.81 -25.26
C GLN A 175 -7.29 9.30 -26.67
N ASP A 176 -6.64 8.25 -27.04
CA ASP A 176 -6.80 7.62 -28.33
C ASP A 176 -7.98 6.63 -28.33
#